data_9b040cfdbbc4d72669269eafae65c02d
#
_entry.id   9b040cfdbbc4d72669269eafae65c02d
#
_cell.length_a   1.000
_cell.length_b   1.000
_cell.length_c   1.000
_cell.angle_alpha   90.00
_cell.angle_beta   90.00
_cell.angle_gamma   90.00
#
_symmetry.space_group_name_H-M   'P 1'
#
loop_
_entity.id
_entity.type
_entity.pdbx_description
1 polymer ?
#
loop_
_entity_poly.entity_id
_entity_poly.type
_entity_poly.pdbx_seq_one_letter_code
_entity_poly.pdbx_strand_id
1 'polypeptide(L)'
;MVAYDGSASAATAVRAVGTLFPEARAAIVTVPSTTAPEATAASRWMINVGTEVVQQALDEIAAEAGEQAHAIAAEGVARANAAGLKAEIALAQPQTPTWEALLSTAHDQQADALVCGARGRGAFARTLLGSTSTSLLHHADLPLIVVPDGAGALDGPMLIAYDGSEPARHAIEVAGRLMGGRPALVVHVWESQFRHSATVRALASAPGFDLAAVIRDLDEALADAAAQTTQQGVALARNAGLEATGETVEAEVSVWRAIASLARTRGAAVVVAGARGIGGARSALLGSVSSGLIHNAEVPILVATAKMPAP
;
A
#
# COMPACT_ATOMS: atom_id res chain seq x y z
N MET A 1 -4.23 -1.79 12.59
CA MET A 1 -5.03 -3.03 12.40
C MET A 1 -4.40 -3.88 11.31
N VAL A 2 -4.42 -5.21 11.43
CA VAL A 2 -3.84 -6.14 10.43
C VAL A 2 -4.92 -7.11 9.95
N ALA A 3 -5.19 -7.11 8.64
CA ALA A 3 -6.07 -8.09 8.01
C ALA A 3 -5.35 -9.45 7.92
N TYR A 4 -5.96 -10.48 8.51
CA TYR A 4 -5.38 -11.82 8.59
C TYR A 4 -6.38 -12.88 8.16
N ASP A 5 -6.05 -13.66 7.14
CA ASP A 5 -6.88 -14.74 6.60
C ASP A 5 -6.23 -16.13 6.72
N GLY A 6 -5.11 -16.23 7.42
CA GLY A 6 -4.32 -17.46 7.55
C GLY A 6 -3.39 -17.74 6.36
N SER A 7 -3.36 -16.87 5.34
CA SER A 7 -2.45 -17.03 4.20
C SER A 7 -0.99 -16.72 4.58
N ALA A 8 -0.04 -17.23 3.77
CA ALA A 8 1.37 -16.91 3.93
C ALA A 8 1.65 -15.40 3.74
N SER A 9 0.88 -14.74 2.89
CA SER A 9 0.95 -13.30 2.66
C SER A 9 0.52 -12.53 3.91
N ALA A 10 -0.59 -12.91 4.53
CA ALA A 10 -1.05 -12.31 5.79
C ALA A 10 -0.06 -12.56 6.94
N ALA A 11 0.53 -13.76 7.02
CA ALA A 11 1.59 -14.06 8.00
C ALA A 11 2.84 -13.18 7.78
N THR A 12 3.19 -12.88 6.52
CA THR A 12 4.28 -11.95 6.20
C THR A 12 3.91 -10.52 6.60
N ALA A 13 2.66 -10.10 6.41
CA ALA A 13 2.17 -8.80 6.85
C ALA A 13 2.28 -8.63 8.37
N VAL A 14 1.89 -9.64 9.16
CA VAL A 14 2.03 -9.61 10.62
C VAL A 14 3.49 -9.44 11.04
N ARG A 15 4.44 -10.19 10.44
CA ARG A 15 5.87 -10.03 10.73
C ARG A 15 6.38 -8.64 10.37
N ALA A 16 5.94 -8.11 9.21
CA ALA A 16 6.31 -6.77 8.76
C ALA A 16 5.88 -5.71 9.77
N VAL A 17 4.68 -5.80 10.32
CA VAL A 17 4.21 -4.88 11.36
C VAL A 17 5.10 -4.93 12.60
N GLY A 18 5.52 -6.11 13.07
CA GLY A 18 6.42 -6.25 14.22
C GLY A 18 7.76 -5.54 14.02
N THR A 19 8.29 -5.55 12.79
CA THR A 19 9.56 -4.87 12.47
C THR A 19 9.38 -3.38 12.18
N LEU A 20 8.32 -3.00 11.45
CA LEU A 20 8.08 -1.63 11.07
C LEU A 20 7.58 -0.77 12.24
N PHE A 21 6.84 -1.38 13.18
CA PHE A 21 6.17 -0.71 14.29
C PHE A 21 6.42 -1.47 15.60
N PRO A 22 7.68 -1.56 16.07
CA PRO A 22 7.97 -2.20 17.35
C PRO A 22 7.19 -1.48 18.44
N GLU A 23 6.54 -2.16 19.33
CA GLU A 23 5.69 -1.62 20.41
C GLU A 23 4.27 -1.19 20.01
N ALA A 24 3.87 -1.30 18.73
CA ALA A 24 2.51 -1.00 18.32
C ALA A 24 1.50 -1.98 18.96
N ARG A 25 0.31 -1.47 19.22
CA ARG A 25 -0.85 -2.32 19.50
C ARG A 25 -1.44 -2.77 18.17
N ALA A 26 -1.68 -4.07 18.04
CA ALA A 26 -2.17 -4.65 16.80
C ALA A 26 -3.54 -5.33 17.01
N ALA A 27 -4.56 -4.82 16.35
CA ALA A 27 -5.83 -5.53 16.23
C ALA A 27 -5.73 -6.46 15.01
N ILE A 28 -5.82 -7.78 15.24
CA ILE A 28 -5.81 -8.79 14.17
C ILE A 28 -7.25 -9.08 13.77
N VAL A 29 -7.58 -8.81 12.51
CA VAL A 29 -8.95 -8.94 12.01
C VAL A 29 -9.05 -10.02 10.96
N THR A 30 -10.01 -10.92 11.16
CA THR A 30 -10.44 -11.91 10.18
C THR A 30 -11.92 -11.68 9.89
N VAL A 31 -12.28 -11.65 8.60
CA VAL A 31 -13.68 -11.56 8.17
C VAL A 31 -14.21 -12.96 8.00
N PRO A 32 -15.28 -13.34 8.69
CA PRO A 32 -15.94 -14.62 8.46
C PRO A 32 -16.35 -14.76 7.00
N SER A 33 -16.06 -15.91 6.40
CA SER A 33 -16.40 -16.18 4.99
C SER A 33 -17.25 -17.44 4.94
N THR A 34 -18.51 -17.28 4.57
CA THR A 34 -19.31 -18.42 4.11
C THR A 34 -18.88 -18.76 2.69
N THR A 35 -18.44 -19.98 2.46
CA THR A 35 -18.03 -20.40 1.12
C THR A 35 -19.19 -20.36 0.15
N ALA A 36 -19.00 -19.79 -1.04
CA ALA A 36 -20.05 -19.62 -2.06
C ALA A 36 -20.83 -20.92 -2.43
N PRO A 37 -20.25 -22.14 -2.37
CA PRO A 37 -20.97 -23.37 -2.60
C PRO A 37 -22.09 -23.63 -1.58
N GLU A 38 -21.88 -23.29 -0.31
CA GLU A 38 -22.83 -23.53 0.78
C GLU A 38 -24.00 -22.55 0.71
N ALA A 39 -23.74 -21.27 0.45
CA ALA A 39 -24.78 -20.26 0.24
C ALA A 39 -25.62 -20.54 -1.03
N THR A 40 -24.99 -21.07 -2.10
CA THR A 40 -25.67 -21.43 -3.35
C THR A 40 -26.47 -22.71 -3.19
N ALA A 41 -26.01 -23.67 -2.40
CA ALA A 41 -26.79 -24.86 -2.04
C ALA A 41 -28.03 -24.47 -1.21
N ALA A 42 -27.86 -23.65 -0.15
CA ALA A 42 -28.97 -23.18 0.67
C ALA A 42 -30.03 -22.46 -0.15
N SER A 43 -29.68 -21.60 -1.11
CA SER A 43 -30.62 -20.90 -1.97
C SER A 43 -31.43 -21.81 -2.91
N ARG A 44 -30.87 -22.96 -3.33
CA ARG A 44 -31.58 -23.96 -4.14
C ARG A 44 -32.57 -24.80 -3.31
N TRP A 45 -32.33 -24.99 -2.01
CA TRP A 45 -33.21 -25.72 -1.11
C TRP A 45 -34.39 -24.86 -0.62
N MET A 46 -34.25 -23.51 -0.63
CA MET A 46 -35.31 -22.58 -0.22
C MET A 46 -36.66 -22.76 -0.94
N ILE A 47 -36.69 -23.43 -2.11
CA ILE A 47 -37.90 -23.58 -2.93
C ILE A 47 -38.82 -24.65 -2.36
N ASN A 48 -38.32 -25.61 -1.53
CA ASN A 48 -39.09 -26.78 -1.10
C ASN A 48 -39.06 -27.10 0.42
N VAL A 49 -38.39 -26.25 1.24
CA VAL A 49 -38.26 -26.52 2.69
C VAL A 49 -38.81 -25.32 3.48
N GLY A 50 -39.45 -25.57 4.62
CA GLY A 50 -40.03 -24.50 5.46
C GLY A 50 -38.98 -23.48 5.90
N THR A 51 -39.38 -22.23 5.95
CA THR A 51 -38.52 -21.07 6.27
C THR A 51 -37.72 -21.21 7.57
N GLU A 52 -38.26 -21.87 8.58
CA GLU A 52 -37.59 -22.07 9.88
C GLU A 52 -36.35 -22.99 9.78
N VAL A 53 -36.47 -24.10 9.01
CA VAL A 53 -35.33 -25.03 8.83
C VAL A 53 -34.21 -24.40 8.03
N VAL A 54 -34.55 -23.57 7.05
CA VAL A 54 -33.54 -22.81 6.27
C VAL A 54 -32.85 -21.77 7.14
N GLN A 55 -33.58 -21.04 7.98
CA GLN A 55 -33.02 -20.07 8.89
C GLN A 55 -32.08 -20.74 9.90
N GLN A 56 -32.47 -21.84 10.49
CA GLN A 56 -31.62 -22.60 11.41
C GLN A 56 -30.31 -23.06 10.72
N ALA A 57 -30.41 -23.59 9.50
CA ALA A 57 -29.21 -24.00 8.75
C ALA A 57 -28.29 -22.81 8.41
N LEU A 58 -28.83 -21.64 8.09
CA LEU A 58 -28.04 -20.43 7.86
C LEU A 58 -27.39 -19.94 9.14
N ASP A 59 -28.08 -20.01 10.27
CA ASP A 59 -27.51 -19.62 11.58
C ASP A 59 -26.38 -20.59 11.99
N GLU A 60 -26.52 -21.90 11.76
CA GLU A 60 -25.48 -22.89 12.00
C GLU A 60 -24.23 -22.64 11.11
N ILE A 61 -24.44 -22.38 9.80
CA ILE A 61 -23.35 -22.03 8.87
C ILE A 61 -22.64 -20.73 9.30
N ALA A 62 -23.41 -19.73 9.73
CA ALA A 62 -22.83 -18.47 10.20
C ALA A 62 -22.04 -18.66 11.50
N ALA A 63 -22.52 -19.48 12.42
CA ALA A 63 -21.83 -19.81 13.68
C ALA A 63 -20.50 -20.53 13.39
N GLU A 64 -20.50 -21.55 12.53
CA GLU A 64 -19.31 -22.29 12.12
C GLU A 64 -18.27 -21.38 11.44
N ALA A 65 -18.73 -20.50 10.53
CA ALA A 65 -17.86 -19.51 9.88
C ALA A 65 -17.25 -18.53 10.91
N GLY A 66 -18.02 -18.16 11.92
CA GLY A 66 -17.57 -17.33 13.03
C GLY A 66 -16.47 -18.00 13.87
N GLU A 67 -16.66 -19.28 14.22
CA GLU A 67 -15.67 -20.07 14.97
C GLU A 67 -14.37 -20.24 14.17
N GLN A 68 -14.47 -20.52 12.88
CA GLN A 68 -13.30 -20.62 12.00
C GLN A 68 -12.56 -19.28 11.90
N ALA A 69 -13.29 -18.18 11.74
CA ALA A 69 -12.67 -16.85 11.69
C ALA A 69 -11.97 -16.52 13.02
N HIS A 70 -12.58 -16.87 14.15
CA HIS A 70 -11.98 -16.68 15.47
C HIS A 70 -10.69 -17.51 15.62
N ALA A 71 -10.67 -18.75 15.20
CA ALA A 71 -9.49 -19.62 15.25
C ALA A 71 -8.35 -19.05 14.38
N ILE A 72 -8.68 -18.57 13.17
CA ILE A 72 -7.70 -17.91 12.28
C ILE A 72 -7.16 -16.62 12.92
N ALA A 73 -8.02 -15.79 13.48
CA ALA A 73 -7.59 -14.57 14.16
C ALA A 73 -6.70 -14.87 15.38
N ALA A 74 -7.02 -15.89 16.16
CA ALA A 74 -6.21 -16.34 17.30
C ALA A 74 -4.81 -16.80 16.85
N GLU A 75 -4.69 -17.52 15.74
CA GLU A 75 -3.40 -17.83 15.12
C GLU A 75 -2.64 -16.55 14.75
N GLY A 76 -3.32 -15.58 14.13
CA GLY A 76 -2.72 -14.29 13.79
C GLY A 76 -2.20 -13.53 15.02
N VAL A 77 -2.96 -13.52 16.12
CA VAL A 77 -2.54 -12.94 17.41
C VAL A 77 -1.30 -13.64 17.96
N ALA A 78 -1.28 -14.98 17.95
CA ALA A 78 -0.11 -15.73 18.40
C ALA A 78 1.16 -15.37 17.60
N ARG A 79 1.02 -15.23 16.27
CA ARG A 79 2.12 -14.78 15.38
C ARG A 79 2.55 -13.35 15.66
N ALA A 80 1.60 -12.44 15.90
CA ALA A 80 1.86 -11.04 16.21
C ALA A 80 2.60 -10.89 17.54
N ASN A 81 2.17 -11.63 18.58
CA ASN A 81 2.85 -11.66 19.87
C ASN A 81 4.27 -12.24 19.74
N ALA A 82 4.47 -13.28 18.92
CA ALA A 82 5.79 -13.82 18.63
C ALA A 82 6.69 -12.83 17.85
N ALA A 83 6.10 -11.89 17.11
CA ALA A 83 6.79 -10.79 16.44
C ALA A 83 7.00 -9.55 17.35
N GLY A 84 6.69 -9.64 18.64
CA GLY A 84 6.91 -8.57 19.63
C GLY A 84 5.77 -7.54 19.74
N LEU A 85 4.65 -7.76 19.08
CA LEU A 85 3.49 -6.87 19.14
C LEU A 85 2.59 -7.19 20.34
N LYS A 86 1.85 -6.19 20.81
CA LYS A 86 0.73 -6.39 21.75
C LYS A 86 -0.55 -6.55 20.93
N ALA A 87 -0.93 -7.82 20.66
CA ALA A 87 -2.00 -8.11 19.71
C ALA A 87 -3.27 -8.61 20.39
N GLU A 88 -4.41 -8.20 19.85
CA GLU A 88 -5.75 -8.65 20.25
C GLU A 88 -6.59 -9.01 19.02
N ILE A 89 -7.64 -9.81 19.23
CA ILE A 89 -8.57 -10.17 18.15
C ILE A 89 -9.59 -9.01 17.98
N ALA A 90 -9.76 -8.57 16.73
CA ALA A 90 -10.88 -7.73 16.32
C ALA A 90 -11.79 -8.55 15.41
N LEU A 91 -13.05 -8.72 15.82
CA LEU A 91 -14.02 -9.45 15.02
C LEU A 91 -14.71 -8.50 14.04
N ALA A 92 -14.56 -8.77 12.76
CA ALA A 92 -15.32 -8.08 11.74
C ALA A 92 -16.74 -8.68 11.64
N GLN A 93 -17.73 -7.82 11.45
CA GLN A 93 -19.05 -8.27 11.08
C GLN A 93 -19.01 -8.92 9.70
N PRO A 94 -19.72 -10.07 9.49
CA PRO A 94 -19.79 -10.69 8.18
C PRO A 94 -20.49 -9.74 7.21
N GLN A 95 -19.74 -9.14 6.32
CA GLN A 95 -20.24 -8.26 5.27
C GLN A 95 -19.63 -8.68 3.94
N THR A 96 -20.40 -8.53 2.90
CA THR A 96 -19.94 -8.71 1.51
C THR A 96 -20.05 -7.37 0.81
N PRO A 97 -18.96 -6.84 0.28
CA PRO A 97 -17.62 -7.46 0.14
C PRO A 97 -16.70 -7.31 1.37
N THR A 98 -15.73 -8.20 1.50
CA THR A 98 -14.77 -8.30 2.62
C THR A 98 -14.04 -6.99 2.93
N TRP A 99 -13.71 -6.18 1.93
CA TRP A 99 -13.00 -4.92 2.13
C TRP A 99 -13.84 -3.90 2.94
N GLU A 100 -15.18 -3.89 2.79
CA GLU A 100 -16.07 -3.04 3.58
C GLU A 100 -16.04 -3.42 5.06
N ALA A 101 -16.09 -4.72 5.36
CA ALA A 101 -15.98 -5.22 6.72
C ALA A 101 -14.64 -4.80 7.37
N LEU A 102 -13.56 -4.88 6.60
CA LEU A 102 -12.24 -4.45 7.08
C LEU A 102 -12.18 -2.95 7.36
N LEU A 103 -12.72 -2.10 6.49
CA LEU A 103 -12.75 -0.64 6.69
C LEU A 103 -13.65 -0.26 7.85
N SER A 104 -14.86 -0.82 7.95
CA SER A 104 -15.75 -0.58 9.08
C SER A 104 -15.08 -0.96 10.40
N THR A 105 -14.47 -2.14 10.47
CA THR A 105 -13.76 -2.58 11.68
C THR A 105 -12.57 -1.66 11.99
N ALA A 106 -11.84 -1.17 10.98
CA ALA A 106 -10.73 -0.24 11.18
C ALA A 106 -11.21 1.09 11.79
N HIS A 107 -12.36 1.59 11.36
CA HIS A 107 -12.97 2.78 11.94
C HIS A 107 -13.46 2.55 13.38
N ASP A 108 -14.17 1.44 13.63
CA ASP A 108 -14.65 1.08 14.96
C ASP A 108 -13.50 0.93 15.98
N GLN A 109 -12.38 0.38 15.53
CA GLN A 109 -11.15 0.23 16.31
C GLN A 109 -10.28 1.49 16.35
N GLN A 110 -10.68 2.57 15.68
CA GLN A 110 -9.90 3.81 15.54
C GLN A 110 -8.45 3.54 15.09
N ALA A 111 -8.28 2.65 14.11
CA ALA A 111 -6.97 2.23 13.65
C ALA A 111 -6.22 3.37 12.96
N ASP A 112 -4.95 3.60 13.32
CA ASP A 112 -4.07 4.58 12.68
C ASP A 112 -3.69 4.18 11.24
N ALA A 113 -3.67 2.87 10.96
CA ALA A 113 -3.39 2.31 9.66
C ALA A 113 -4.00 0.91 9.53
N LEU A 114 -4.33 0.53 8.29
CA LEU A 114 -4.70 -0.83 7.92
C LEU A 114 -3.53 -1.50 7.18
N VAL A 115 -3.20 -2.73 7.59
CA VAL A 115 -2.14 -3.53 6.97
C VAL A 115 -2.75 -4.79 6.38
N CYS A 116 -2.38 -5.12 5.16
CA CYS A 116 -2.79 -6.36 4.52
C CYS A 116 -1.64 -6.98 3.72
N GLY A 117 -1.68 -8.28 3.52
CA GLY A 117 -0.84 -8.93 2.54
C GLY A 117 -1.24 -8.56 1.11
N ALA A 118 -0.31 -8.62 0.19
CA ALA A 118 -0.60 -8.37 -1.23
C ALA A 118 -1.62 -9.38 -1.79
N ARG A 119 -1.70 -10.59 -1.23
CA ARG A 119 -2.58 -11.69 -1.67
C ARG A 119 -3.28 -12.37 -0.51
N GLY A 120 -4.36 -13.11 -0.81
CA GLY A 120 -5.06 -13.97 0.13
C GLY A 120 -5.02 -15.44 -0.30
N ARG A 121 -5.82 -16.29 0.36
CA ARG A 121 -5.87 -17.76 0.16
C ARG A 121 -6.18 -18.23 -1.27
N GLY A 122 -6.81 -17.40 -2.10
CA GLY A 122 -7.29 -17.78 -3.45
C GLY A 122 -6.40 -17.33 -4.62
N ALA A 123 -5.21 -16.80 -4.39
CA ALA A 123 -4.38 -16.23 -5.45
C ALA A 123 -3.50 -17.29 -6.14
N PHE A 124 -3.80 -17.59 -7.42
CA PHE A 124 -3.06 -18.57 -8.22
C PHE A 124 -1.88 -17.99 -9.03
N ALA A 125 -1.78 -16.68 -9.19
CA ALA A 125 -0.73 -16.04 -10.01
C ALA A 125 0.20 -15.18 -9.15
N ARG A 126 1.52 -15.30 -9.38
CA ARG A 126 2.56 -14.61 -8.60
C ARG A 126 2.61 -13.08 -8.81
N THR A 127 1.94 -12.56 -9.83
CA THR A 127 2.06 -11.15 -10.28
C THR A 127 0.80 -10.31 -10.07
N LEU A 128 -0.29 -10.88 -9.55
CA LEU A 128 -1.55 -10.15 -9.37
C LEU A 128 -1.82 -9.88 -7.89
N LEU A 129 -2.19 -8.64 -7.60
CA LEU A 129 -2.72 -8.23 -6.30
C LEU A 129 -4.04 -8.94 -6.02
N GLY A 130 -4.30 -9.30 -4.77
CA GLY A 130 -5.58 -9.91 -4.37
C GLY A 130 -6.76 -8.93 -4.52
N SER A 131 -7.96 -9.47 -4.73
CA SER A 131 -9.18 -8.65 -4.90
C SER A 131 -9.43 -7.73 -3.70
N THR A 132 -9.28 -8.24 -2.47
CA THR A 132 -9.46 -7.46 -1.24
C THR A 132 -8.44 -6.32 -1.16
N SER A 133 -7.15 -6.59 -1.39
CA SER A 133 -6.10 -5.57 -1.37
C SER A 133 -6.31 -4.52 -2.45
N THR A 134 -6.74 -4.93 -3.65
CA THR A 134 -7.11 -3.99 -4.73
C THR A 134 -8.29 -3.11 -4.33
N SER A 135 -9.35 -3.69 -3.75
CA SER A 135 -10.50 -2.91 -3.31
C SER A 135 -10.15 -1.95 -2.16
N LEU A 136 -9.34 -2.38 -1.20
CA LEU A 136 -8.84 -1.50 -0.13
C LEU A 136 -8.07 -0.31 -0.68
N LEU A 137 -7.22 -0.49 -1.70
CA LEU A 137 -6.49 0.60 -2.34
C LEU A 137 -7.39 1.66 -3.00
N HIS A 138 -8.57 1.25 -3.45
CA HIS A 138 -9.53 2.15 -4.08
C HIS A 138 -10.48 2.84 -3.09
N HIS A 139 -10.73 2.23 -1.94
CA HIS A 139 -11.80 2.66 -1.04
C HIS A 139 -11.31 3.08 0.36
N ALA A 140 -10.05 2.73 0.74
CA ALA A 140 -9.55 3.11 2.05
C ALA A 140 -9.38 4.63 2.17
N ASP A 141 -9.86 5.17 3.27
CA ASP A 141 -9.72 6.58 3.70
C ASP A 141 -8.75 6.73 4.88
N LEU A 142 -8.09 5.64 5.28
CA LEU A 142 -7.02 5.60 6.26
C LEU A 142 -5.74 5.03 5.63
N PRO A 143 -4.55 5.32 6.18
CA PRO A 143 -3.28 4.81 5.65
C PRO A 143 -3.31 3.29 5.46
N LEU A 144 -2.95 2.84 4.26
CA LEU A 144 -2.94 1.42 3.90
C LEU A 144 -1.52 0.94 3.62
N ILE A 145 -1.10 -0.13 4.31
CA ILE A 145 0.17 -0.80 4.06
C ILE A 145 -0.09 -2.13 3.37
N VAL A 146 0.41 -2.27 2.16
CA VAL A 146 0.37 -3.52 1.41
C VAL A 146 1.74 -4.20 1.50
N VAL A 147 1.77 -5.40 2.03
CA VAL A 147 3.00 -6.17 2.22
C VAL A 147 3.11 -7.24 1.15
N PRO A 148 4.15 -7.20 0.30
CA PRO A 148 4.37 -8.22 -0.73
C PRO A 148 4.80 -9.54 -0.10
N ASP A 149 4.55 -10.64 -0.83
CA ASP A 149 5.03 -11.96 -0.40
C ASP A 149 6.55 -11.99 -0.41
N GLY A 150 7.12 -12.55 0.64
CA GLY A 150 8.57 -12.68 0.74
C GLY A 150 9.30 -11.35 0.99
N ALA A 151 8.60 -10.33 1.49
CA ALA A 151 9.26 -9.12 1.97
C ALA A 151 10.48 -9.48 2.84
N GLY A 152 11.65 -8.95 2.46
CA GLY A 152 12.93 -9.26 3.08
C GLY A 152 13.14 -8.61 4.45
N ALA A 153 14.38 -8.25 4.77
CA ALA A 153 14.71 -7.48 5.97
C ALA A 153 14.03 -6.10 5.91
N LEU A 154 13.42 -5.68 7.02
CA LEU A 154 12.65 -4.43 7.12
C LEU A 154 13.23 -3.47 8.17
N ASP A 155 14.55 -3.57 8.40
CA ASP A 155 15.33 -2.78 9.35
C ASP A 155 15.96 -1.51 8.74
N GLY A 156 15.92 -1.38 7.42
CA GLY A 156 16.45 -0.25 6.68
C GLY A 156 15.65 1.05 6.81
N PRO A 157 16.07 2.10 6.06
CA PRO A 157 15.36 3.37 6.04
C PRO A 157 13.99 3.24 5.37
N MET A 158 13.08 4.16 5.66
CA MET A 158 11.93 4.36 4.79
C MET A 158 12.34 5.16 3.55
N LEU A 159 11.80 4.82 2.38
CA LEU A 159 11.95 5.58 1.16
C LEU A 159 10.64 6.32 0.90
N ILE A 160 10.68 7.65 0.81
CA ILE A 160 9.49 8.48 0.59
C ILE A 160 9.52 9.04 -0.83
N ALA A 161 8.58 8.61 -1.66
CA ALA A 161 8.40 9.15 -3.02
C ALA A 161 7.73 10.53 -2.94
N TYR A 162 8.44 11.56 -3.40
CA TYR A 162 7.99 12.94 -3.32
C TYR A 162 8.09 13.65 -4.68
N ASP A 163 6.97 14.18 -5.16
CA ASP A 163 6.85 14.88 -6.44
C ASP A 163 6.40 16.35 -6.30
N GLY A 164 6.33 16.86 -5.06
CA GLY A 164 5.85 18.20 -4.76
C GLY A 164 4.34 18.32 -4.68
N SER A 165 3.57 17.27 -5.00
CA SER A 165 2.11 17.26 -4.93
C SER A 165 1.59 17.26 -3.50
N GLU A 166 0.33 17.68 -3.32
CA GLU A 166 -0.34 17.63 -2.02
C GLU A 166 -0.45 16.19 -1.46
N PRO A 167 -0.81 15.15 -2.26
CA PRO A 167 -0.79 13.77 -1.78
C PRO A 167 0.59 13.30 -1.31
N ALA A 168 1.68 13.74 -1.96
CA ALA A 168 3.03 13.41 -1.53
C ALA A 168 3.43 14.13 -0.23
N ARG A 169 2.97 15.35 -0.01
CA ARG A 169 3.13 16.06 1.28
C ARG A 169 2.40 15.33 2.39
N HIS A 170 1.14 14.97 2.14
CA HIS A 170 0.35 14.18 3.09
C HIS A 170 1.02 12.83 3.42
N ALA A 171 1.66 12.20 2.44
CA ALA A 171 2.40 10.95 2.66
C ALA A 171 3.59 11.14 3.63
N ILE A 172 4.29 12.27 3.56
CA ILE A 172 5.34 12.63 4.51
C ILE A 172 4.76 12.81 5.94
N GLU A 173 3.63 13.50 6.08
CA GLU A 173 2.96 13.71 7.38
C GLU A 173 2.52 12.39 8.00
N VAL A 174 1.91 11.51 7.19
CA VAL A 174 1.51 10.16 7.62
C VAL A 174 2.73 9.35 8.06
N ALA A 175 3.82 9.38 7.29
CA ALA A 175 5.05 8.68 7.62
C ALA A 175 5.65 9.18 8.94
N GLY A 176 5.71 10.50 9.15
CA GLY A 176 6.18 11.11 10.40
C GLY A 176 5.35 10.69 11.61
N ARG A 177 4.02 10.68 11.48
CA ARG A 177 3.10 10.26 12.54
C ARG A 177 3.22 8.77 12.87
N LEU A 178 3.31 7.90 11.86
CA LEU A 178 3.31 6.45 12.06
C LEU A 178 4.69 5.89 12.39
N MET A 179 5.77 6.48 11.87
CA MET A 179 7.12 5.93 11.91
C MET A 179 8.17 6.99 12.31
N GLY A 180 7.79 7.94 13.17
CA GLY A 180 8.71 8.98 13.67
C GLY A 180 9.98 8.39 14.26
N GLY A 181 11.12 9.06 14.04
CA GLY A 181 12.44 8.60 14.49
C GLY A 181 13.11 7.55 13.58
N ARG A 182 12.42 7.01 12.55
CA ARG A 182 13.06 6.13 11.56
C ARG A 182 13.82 6.97 10.53
N PRO A 183 15.04 6.56 10.12
CA PRO A 183 15.75 7.20 9.01
C PRO A 183 14.90 7.19 7.73
N ALA A 184 14.86 8.34 7.04
CA ALA A 184 14.07 8.51 5.83
C ALA A 184 14.92 8.99 4.66
N LEU A 185 14.74 8.38 3.49
CA LEU A 185 15.29 8.83 2.22
C LEU A 185 14.15 9.42 1.37
N VAL A 186 14.10 10.72 1.24
CA VAL A 186 13.16 11.41 0.35
C VAL A 186 13.69 11.36 -1.07
N VAL A 187 12.89 10.83 -1.99
CA VAL A 187 13.28 10.62 -3.38
C VAL A 187 12.36 11.39 -4.31
N HIS A 188 12.94 12.24 -5.12
CA HIS A 188 12.27 12.80 -6.29
C HIS A 188 12.84 12.18 -7.55
N VAL A 189 11.96 11.64 -8.39
CA VAL A 189 12.33 11.06 -9.67
C VAL A 189 11.83 11.96 -10.79
N TRP A 190 12.73 12.36 -11.68
CA TRP A 190 12.43 13.17 -12.85
C TRP A 190 12.74 12.43 -14.14
N GLU A 191 12.12 12.84 -15.23
CA GLU A 191 12.30 12.22 -16.56
C GLU A 191 12.75 13.28 -17.55
N SER A 192 13.84 13.00 -18.29
CA SER A 192 14.22 13.79 -19.45
C SER A 192 13.26 13.47 -20.61
N GLN A 193 12.39 14.40 -20.93
CA GLN A 193 11.46 14.25 -22.05
C GLN A 193 12.16 14.33 -23.41
N PHE A 194 13.37 14.86 -23.45
CA PHE A 194 14.08 15.18 -24.69
C PHE A 194 14.97 14.03 -25.17
N ARG A 195 15.62 13.29 -24.27
CA ARG A 195 16.53 12.19 -24.63
C ARG A 195 15.84 11.03 -25.36
N HIS A 196 14.56 10.80 -25.09
CA HIS A 196 13.80 9.69 -25.64
C HIS A 196 12.97 10.06 -26.87
N SER A 197 12.92 11.34 -27.26
CA SER A 197 12.14 11.82 -28.40
C SER A 197 12.87 11.52 -29.73
N ALA A 198 12.22 10.71 -30.59
CA ALA A 198 12.73 10.46 -31.95
C ALA A 198 12.83 11.74 -32.78
N THR A 199 11.88 12.66 -32.57
CA THR A 199 11.85 13.98 -33.24
C THR A 199 13.03 14.83 -32.84
N VAL A 200 13.37 14.84 -31.53
CA VAL A 200 14.52 15.58 -31.01
C VAL A 200 15.83 15.02 -31.56
N ARG A 201 15.96 13.70 -31.63
CA ARG A 201 17.14 13.05 -32.26
C ARG A 201 17.29 13.37 -33.74
N ALA A 202 16.19 13.42 -34.49
CA ALA A 202 16.20 13.81 -35.90
C ALA A 202 16.62 15.27 -36.11
N LEU A 203 16.14 16.17 -35.26
CA LEU A 203 16.52 17.59 -35.27
C LEU A 203 17.97 17.82 -34.83
N ALA A 204 18.53 16.97 -33.97
CA ALA A 204 19.94 17.04 -33.56
C ALA A 204 20.94 16.83 -34.71
N SER A 205 20.48 16.28 -35.83
CA SER A 205 21.29 16.09 -37.05
C SER A 205 21.20 17.27 -38.04
N ALA A 206 20.43 18.33 -37.73
CA ALA A 206 20.22 19.47 -38.62
C ALA A 206 21.47 20.39 -38.63
N PRO A 207 21.98 20.75 -39.82
CA PRO A 207 23.17 21.62 -39.92
C PRO A 207 22.89 23.04 -39.38
N GLY A 208 23.82 23.58 -38.58
CA GLY A 208 23.78 24.96 -38.14
C GLY A 208 23.06 25.27 -36.83
N PHE A 209 22.52 24.23 -36.15
CA PHE A 209 21.90 24.38 -34.84
C PHE A 209 22.44 23.32 -33.85
N ASP A 210 23.08 23.75 -32.77
CA ASP A 210 23.55 22.83 -31.73
C ASP A 210 22.41 22.43 -30.77
N LEU A 211 21.51 21.58 -31.30
CA LEU A 211 20.42 21.06 -30.51
C LEU A 211 20.90 20.24 -29.31
N ALA A 212 22.08 19.60 -29.40
CA ALA A 212 22.65 18.84 -28.30
C ALA A 212 23.00 19.72 -27.10
N ALA A 213 23.51 20.94 -27.36
CA ALA A 213 23.74 21.92 -26.29
C ALA A 213 22.44 22.36 -25.63
N VAL A 214 21.40 22.67 -26.44
CA VAL A 214 20.09 23.08 -25.91
C VAL A 214 19.43 21.97 -25.08
N ILE A 215 19.51 20.73 -25.52
CA ILE A 215 18.99 19.59 -24.75
C ILE A 215 19.72 19.44 -23.42
N ARG A 216 21.03 19.58 -23.43
CA ARG A 216 21.85 19.51 -22.21
C ARG A 216 21.46 20.60 -21.22
N ASP A 217 21.34 21.86 -21.69
CA ASP A 217 20.98 22.99 -20.84
C ASP A 217 19.55 22.82 -20.25
N LEU A 218 18.63 22.25 -21.02
CA LEU A 218 17.28 21.90 -20.53
C LEU A 218 17.30 20.78 -19.53
N ASP A 219 18.08 19.71 -19.75
CA ASP A 219 18.22 18.61 -18.81
C ASP A 219 18.88 19.08 -17.49
N GLU A 220 19.87 19.98 -17.55
CA GLU A 220 20.48 20.59 -16.36
C GLU A 220 19.44 21.41 -15.57
N ALA A 221 18.65 22.23 -16.25
CA ALA A 221 17.58 22.99 -15.58
C ALA A 221 16.50 22.11 -14.95
N LEU A 222 16.14 20.97 -15.59
CA LEU A 222 15.23 19.97 -15.02
C LEU A 222 15.84 19.27 -13.81
N ALA A 223 17.12 18.92 -13.87
CA ALA A 223 17.84 18.30 -12.75
C ALA A 223 17.91 19.25 -11.54
N ASP A 224 18.17 20.54 -11.78
CA ASP A 224 18.20 21.57 -10.73
C ASP A 224 16.82 21.75 -10.08
N ALA A 225 15.76 21.81 -10.88
CA ALA A 225 14.39 21.88 -10.37
C ALA A 225 14.01 20.62 -9.58
N ALA A 226 14.45 19.46 -10.04
CA ALA A 226 14.25 18.19 -9.34
C ALA A 226 15.00 18.17 -8.00
N ALA A 227 16.23 18.67 -7.96
CA ALA A 227 17.01 18.80 -6.73
C ALA A 227 16.34 19.74 -5.72
N GLN A 228 15.78 20.86 -6.18
CA GLN A 228 15.01 21.79 -5.33
C GLN A 228 13.74 21.09 -4.75
N THR A 229 13.03 20.33 -5.57
CA THR A 229 11.86 19.55 -5.11
C THR A 229 12.27 18.54 -4.04
N THR A 230 13.39 17.83 -4.24
CA THR A 230 13.93 16.91 -3.24
C THR A 230 14.24 17.62 -1.93
N GLN A 231 14.88 18.77 -1.96
CA GLN A 231 15.21 19.56 -0.76
C GLN A 231 13.96 20.03 -0.03
N GLN A 232 12.92 20.45 -0.75
CA GLN A 232 11.62 20.78 -0.14
C GLN A 232 11.01 19.59 0.59
N GLY A 233 11.03 18.40 -0.02
CA GLY A 233 10.55 17.17 0.61
C GLY A 233 11.34 16.79 1.85
N VAL A 234 12.68 16.94 1.83
CA VAL A 234 13.54 16.71 3.00
C VAL A 234 13.19 17.68 4.15
N ALA A 235 12.99 18.96 3.84
CA ALA A 235 12.59 19.93 4.86
C ALA A 235 11.23 19.58 5.48
N LEU A 236 10.25 19.18 4.67
CA LEU A 236 8.95 18.72 5.16
C LEU A 236 9.07 17.47 6.03
N ALA A 237 9.87 16.49 5.61
CA ALA A 237 10.08 15.25 6.35
C ALA A 237 10.74 15.50 7.73
N ARG A 238 11.73 16.41 7.79
CA ARG A 238 12.34 16.83 9.05
C ARG A 238 11.34 17.55 9.96
N ASN A 239 10.50 18.42 9.41
CA ASN A 239 9.43 19.08 10.17
C ASN A 239 8.38 18.08 10.67
N ALA A 240 8.18 16.97 10.01
CA ALA A 240 7.34 15.86 10.44
C ALA A 240 8.03 14.91 11.46
N GLY A 241 9.23 15.24 11.94
CA GLY A 241 9.94 14.46 12.97
C GLY A 241 10.78 13.30 12.43
N LEU A 242 11.09 13.28 11.12
CA LEU A 242 11.90 12.22 10.51
C LEU A 242 13.37 12.63 10.39
N GLU A 243 14.28 11.66 10.51
CA GLU A 243 15.71 11.83 10.19
C GLU A 243 15.89 11.70 8.67
N ALA A 244 15.62 12.80 7.92
CA ALA A 244 15.51 12.76 6.49
C ALA A 244 16.79 13.22 5.76
N THR A 245 17.16 12.43 4.74
CA THR A 245 18.09 12.79 3.65
C THR A 245 17.35 12.78 2.33
N GLY A 246 17.98 13.32 1.26
CA GLY A 246 17.33 13.38 -0.06
C GLY A 246 18.18 12.80 -1.16
N GLU A 247 17.54 12.22 -2.17
CA GLU A 247 18.17 11.72 -3.39
C GLU A 247 17.29 12.09 -4.59
N THR A 248 17.92 12.69 -5.61
CA THR A 248 17.28 13.02 -6.89
C THR A 248 17.72 12.00 -7.92
N VAL A 249 16.77 11.38 -8.61
CA VAL A 249 17.03 10.28 -9.55
C VAL A 249 16.43 10.60 -10.91
N GLU A 250 17.19 10.41 -11.98
CA GLU A 250 16.67 10.41 -13.34
C GLU A 250 16.08 9.05 -13.68
N ALA A 251 14.86 9.00 -14.17
CA ALA A 251 14.23 7.75 -14.61
C ALA A 251 14.62 7.41 -16.03
N GLU A 252 15.18 6.24 -16.24
CA GLU A 252 15.52 5.72 -17.58
C GLU A 252 14.29 5.16 -18.32
N VAL A 253 13.34 4.57 -17.59
CA VAL A 253 12.17 3.87 -18.16
C VAL A 253 10.85 4.37 -17.58
N SER A 254 10.74 4.41 -16.25
CA SER A 254 9.56 4.92 -15.57
C SER A 254 9.85 5.23 -14.11
N VAL A 255 9.12 6.21 -13.56
CA VAL A 255 9.28 6.70 -12.18
C VAL A 255 9.17 5.56 -11.15
N TRP A 256 8.14 4.72 -11.23
CA TRP A 256 7.95 3.63 -10.26
C TRP A 256 9.09 2.60 -10.29
N ARG A 257 9.68 2.32 -11.47
CA ARG A 257 10.83 1.40 -11.59
C ARG A 257 12.08 1.97 -10.96
N ALA A 258 12.33 3.25 -11.15
CA ALA A 258 13.45 3.95 -10.50
C ALA A 258 13.31 3.87 -8.98
N ILE A 259 12.12 4.16 -8.44
CA ILE A 259 11.83 4.08 -7.00
C ILE A 259 12.00 2.65 -6.48
N ALA A 260 11.42 1.63 -7.16
CA ALA A 260 11.53 0.23 -6.74
C ALA A 260 12.98 -0.28 -6.78
N SER A 261 13.75 0.11 -7.80
CA SER A 261 15.18 -0.21 -7.89
C SER A 261 15.97 0.43 -6.76
N LEU A 262 15.71 1.71 -6.49
CA LEU A 262 16.36 2.42 -5.40
C LEU A 262 16.00 1.83 -4.03
N ALA A 263 14.75 1.49 -3.80
CA ALA A 263 14.30 0.83 -2.57
C ALA A 263 15.08 -0.46 -2.31
N ARG A 264 15.29 -1.27 -3.34
CA ARG A 264 16.09 -2.49 -3.25
C ARG A 264 17.57 -2.20 -2.98
N THR A 265 18.19 -1.26 -3.71
CA THR A 265 19.62 -0.94 -3.58
C THR A 265 19.97 -0.26 -2.26
N ARG A 266 19.04 0.50 -1.69
CA ARG A 266 19.19 1.15 -0.38
C ARG A 266 18.72 0.27 0.78
N GLY A 267 18.23 -0.94 0.51
CA GLY A 267 17.68 -1.83 1.54
C GLY A 267 16.51 -1.21 2.29
N ALA A 268 15.63 -0.48 1.58
CA ALA A 268 14.52 0.20 2.21
C ALA A 268 13.57 -0.80 2.91
N ALA A 269 13.15 -0.45 4.12
CA ALA A 269 12.18 -1.24 4.89
C ALA A 269 10.75 -1.08 4.36
N VAL A 270 10.44 0.08 3.82
CA VAL A 270 9.11 0.45 3.30
C VAL A 270 9.26 1.58 2.30
N VAL A 271 8.43 1.58 1.26
CA VAL A 271 8.24 2.74 0.38
C VAL A 271 6.95 3.45 0.77
N VAL A 272 7.02 4.75 0.94
CA VAL A 272 5.89 5.62 1.26
C VAL A 272 5.53 6.43 0.02
N ALA A 273 4.27 6.41 -0.35
CA ALA A 273 3.76 7.15 -1.50
C ALA A 273 2.39 7.76 -1.23
N GLY A 274 2.09 8.88 -1.84
CA GLY A 274 0.75 9.42 -1.88
C GLY A 274 -0.18 8.52 -2.72
N ALA A 275 -1.47 8.53 -2.43
CA ALA A 275 -2.44 7.79 -3.25
C ALA A 275 -2.46 8.27 -4.71
N ARG A 276 -2.06 9.53 -4.97
CA ARG A 276 -2.01 10.17 -6.30
C ARG A 276 -0.80 11.10 -6.39
N GLY A 277 -0.44 11.52 -7.61
CA GLY A 277 0.60 12.52 -7.89
C GLY A 277 0.05 13.69 -8.71
N ILE A 278 0.94 14.51 -9.29
CA ILE A 278 0.65 15.79 -9.95
C ILE A 278 -0.38 15.71 -11.11
N GLY A 279 -0.62 14.54 -11.71
CA GLY A 279 -1.49 14.39 -12.91
C GLY A 279 -2.87 13.79 -12.65
N GLY A 280 -3.29 13.57 -11.41
CA GLY A 280 -4.48 12.78 -11.10
C GLY A 280 -5.82 13.49 -11.34
N ALA A 281 -6.65 12.96 -12.25
CA ALA A 281 -8.06 13.34 -12.38
C ALA A 281 -8.84 12.99 -11.08
N ARG A 282 -9.93 13.73 -10.81
CA ARG A 282 -10.75 13.62 -9.58
C ARG A 282 -11.50 12.28 -9.37
N SER A 283 -11.20 11.23 -10.15
CA SER A 283 -11.80 9.90 -9.99
C SER A 283 -11.00 9.04 -8.99
N ALA A 284 -11.65 8.07 -8.38
CA ALA A 284 -11.14 7.20 -7.30
C ALA A 284 -9.97 6.26 -7.70
N LEU A 285 -9.15 6.60 -8.68
CA LEU A 285 -8.07 5.78 -9.20
C LEU A 285 -6.73 6.10 -8.53
N LEU A 286 -6.01 5.08 -8.15
CA LEU A 286 -4.64 5.14 -7.65
C LEU A 286 -3.72 5.75 -8.72
N GLY A 287 -2.72 6.55 -8.31
CA GLY A 287 -1.73 7.12 -9.23
C GLY A 287 -0.87 6.05 -9.90
N SER A 288 -0.33 6.35 -11.09
CA SER A 288 0.49 5.40 -11.87
C SER A 288 1.73 4.91 -11.11
N VAL A 289 2.37 5.78 -10.33
CA VAL A 289 3.55 5.45 -9.51
C VAL A 289 3.15 4.50 -8.38
N SER A 290 2.15 4.86 -7.58
CA SER A 290 1.68 4.03 -6.46
C SER A 290 1.17 2.68 -6.95
N SER A 291 0.41 2.64 -8.06
CA SER A 291 -0.04 1.41 -8.69
C SER A 291 1.14 0.55 -9.17
N GLY A 292 2.11 1.15 -9.86
CA GLY A 292 3.30 0.45 -10.33
C GLY A 292 4.12 -0.16 -9.18
N LEU A 293 4.29 0.59 -8.08
CA LEU A 293 4.99 0.12 -6.89
C LEU A 293 4.28 -1.06 -6.23
N ILE A 294 2.99 -0.97 -6.01
CA ILE A 294 2.22 -2.01 -5.31
C ILE A 294 2.24 -3.34 -6.08
N HIS A 295 2.21 -3.28 -7.41
CA HIS A 295 2.24 -4.49 -8.24
C HIS A 295 3.63 -5.12 -8.39
N ASN A 296 4.71 -4.36 -8.16
CA ASN A 296 6.05 -4.80 -8.54
C ASN A 296 7.11 -4.64 -7.46
N ALA A 297 6.86 -3.93 -6.37
CA ALA A 297 7.86 -3.76 -5.31
C ALA A 297 8.01 -5.04 -4.47
N GLU A 298 9.24 -5.27 -4.01
CA GLU A 298 9.62 -6.37 -3.14
C GLU A 298 9.60 -5.98 -1.65
N VAL A 299 9.26 -4.72 -1.36
CA VAL A 299 9.18 -4.15 -0.01
C VAL A 299 7.75 -3.66 0.26
N PRO A 300 7.33 -3.58 1.54
CA PRO A 300 6.04 -2.99 1.91
C PRO A 300 5.84 -1.61 1.30
N ILE A 301 4.61 -1.33 0.88
CA ILE A 301 4.21 -0.03 0.35
C ILE A 301 3.18 0.59 1.28
N LEU A 302 3.51 1.72 1.89
CA LEU A 302 2.57 2.58 2.60
C LEU A 302 1.96 3.58 1.61
N VAL A 303 0.67 3.46 1.39
CA VAL A 303 -0.11 4.43 0.63
C VAL A 303 -0.82 5.35 1.61
N ALA A 304 -0.46 6.62 1.60
CA ALA A 304 -1.16 7.65 2.34
C ALA A 304 -2.43 8.05 1.58
N THR A 305 -3.55 7.48 1.99
CA THR A 305 -4.86 7.85 1.47
C THR A 305 -5.31 9.16 2.13
N ALA A 306 -5.81 10.09 1.36
CA ALA A 306 -6.41 11.29 1.91
C ALA A 306 -7.80 10.93 2.44
N LYS A 307 -8.11 11.29 3.69
CA LYS A 307 -9.47 11.31 4.18
C LYS A 307 -10.26 12.24 3.26
N MET A 308 -11.17 11.69 2.46
CA MET A 308 -12.10 12.55 1.72
C MET A 308 -12.88 13.38 2.74
N PRO A 309 -12.96 14.72 2.61
CA PRO A 309 -13.91 15.45 3.42
C PRO A 309 -15.30 14.83 3.17
N ALA A 310 -16.01 14.55 4.25
CA ALA A 310 -17.40 14.09 4.17
C ALA A 310 -18.21 15.06 3.29
N PRO A 311 -19.10 14.57 2.43
CA PRO A 311 -19.91 15.39 1.56
C PRO A 311 -20.77 16.40 2.32
#